data_939b80488be6b780b145c0e3c2448d19
#
_entry.id   939b80488be6b780b145c0e3c2448d19
#
_cell.length_a   1.000
_cell.length_b   1.000
_cell.length_c   1.000
_cell.angle_alpha   90.00
_cell.angle_beta   90.00
_cell.angle_gamma   90.00
#
_symmetry.space_group_name_H-M   'P 1'
#
loop_
_entity.id
_entity.type
_entity.pdbx_description
1 polymer ?
#
loop_
_entity_poly.entity_id
_entity_poly.type
_entity_poly.pdbx_seq_one_letter_code
_entity_poly.pdbx_strand_id
1 'polypeptide(L)'
;MKTAKLLLPLLGLALLAGCNKTEEPAKPAAAAPAAVSYIDKIKARDKLIVGVFTDKPPFGFVDEAGRYVGFDTDIGRRFAKDLLGDENKVEFVAVEPASRIPFLQSDKVDLILANMTVTPERKEAVEFTNPNLKVAVQALVPNDSTVKSLDDLATRTTIVTTGTTADIWLTKNHPDWKLLKFEKNTESLQALSAGRGDAYAQDNLVLFSWAKQNPGYRVLEEKLGDEAPIAPAVKKGNIELRDWVNAELAKLGEEKFLLKLYDQYVRKELSDDTKPESVIVEGGKWQG
;
A
#
# COMPACT_ATOMS: atom_id res chain seq x y z
N MET A 1 -55.66 56.26 31.19
CA MET A 1 -56.51 56.25 32.39
C MET A 1 -55.87 55.22 33.34
N LYS A 2 -55.25 55.75 34.40
CA LYS A 2 -55.57 55.52 35.82
C LYS A 2 -55.33 54.00 36.18
N THR A 3 -54.57 53.57 37.18
CA THR A 3 -54.09 54.26 38.41
C THR A 3 -53.02 53.36 39.05
N ALA A 4 -52.06 53.98 39.66
CA ALA A 4 -51.05 53.44 40.60
C ALA A 4 -51.66 52.92 41.90
N LYS A 5 -50.91 52.06 42.64
CA LYS A 5 -50.71 52.01 44.10
C LYS A 5 -49.69 50.92 44.41
N LEU A 6 -48.50 51.16 44.73
CA LEU A 6 -47.84 51.57 45.98
C LEU A 6 -48.29 50.78 47.23
N LEU A 7 -47.45 49.94 47.83
CA LEU A 7 -47.16 49.90 49.26
C LEU A 7 -46.04 48.89 49.60
N LEU A 8 -45.04 49.36 50.28
CA LEU A 8 -43.86 48.77 51.02
C LEU A 8 -44.34 48.26 52.39
N PRO A 9 -43.48 47.78 53.24
CA PRO A 9 -42.57 46.60 53.29
C PRO A 9 -42.85 45.70 54.51
N LEU A 10 -42.26 44.52 54.56
CA LEU A 10 -42.05 43.85 55.85
C LEU A 10 -40.69 43.07 55.83
N LEU A 11 -39.91 43.51 56.81
CA LEU A 11 -38.62 42.95 57.21
C LEU A 11 -38.82 41.57 57.81
N GLY A 12 -38.12 40.55 57.31
CA GLY A 12 -38.17 39.24 57.86
C GLY A 12 -36.74 38.66 57.92
N LEU A 13 -36.19 38.65 59.12
CA LEU A 13 -34.94 38.07 59.53
C LEU A 13 -35.03 36.51 59.40
N ALA A 14 -34.22 35.86 58.59
CA ALA A 14 -34.15 34.40 58.58
C ALA A 14 -32.72 33.91 58.48
N LEU A 15 -32.34 33.35 59.53
CA LEU A 15 -31.30 32.38 59.89
C LEU A 15 -30.47 31.76 58.77
N LEU A 16 -29.16 31.96 58.89
CA LEU A 16 -28.09 31.21 58.25
C LEU A 16 -28.09 29.74 58.73
N ALA A 17 -28.60 28.82 57.91
CA ALA A 17 -28.35 27.41 58.06
C ALA A 17 -27.27 27.02 57.01
N GLY A 18 -26.04 26.86 57.49
CA GLY A 18 -24.91 26.34 56.70
C GLY A 18 -25.16 24.85 56.33
N CYS A 19 -25.45 24.59 55.09
CA CYS A 19 -25.38 23.25 54.54
C CYS A 19 -23.91 22.92 54.24
N ASN A 20 -23.30 22.20 55.16
CA ASN A 20 -22.03 21.54 54.95
C ASN A 20 -22.27 20.39 53.94
N LYS A 21 -22.03 20.64 52.64
CA LYS A 21 -21.97 19.57 51.66
C LYS A 21 -20.67 18.79 51.86
N THR A 22 -20.80 17.66 52.52
CA THR A 22 -19.76 16.61 52.51
C THR A 22 -19.56 16.19 51.05
N GLU A 23 -18.45 16.58 50.44
CA GLU A 23 -18.04 16.05 49.11
C GLU A 23 -17.75 14.53 49.31
N GLU A 24 -18.65 13.73 48.78
CA GLU A 24 -18.41 12.29 48.60
C GLU A 24 -17.18 12.11 47.69
N PRO A 25 -16.17 11.33 48.09
CA PRO A 25 -14.99 11.14 47.28
C PRO A 25 -15.41 10.56 45.91
N ALA A 26 -15.11 11.28 44.84
CA ALA A 26 -15.36 10.85 43.47
C ALA A 26 -14.79 9.43 43.26
N LYS A 27 -15.71 8.49 42.98
CA LYS A 27 -15.34 7.12 42.60
C LYS A 27 -14.35 7.19 41.45
N PRO A 28 -13.18 6.51 41.49
CA PRO A 28 -12.24 6.51 40.38
C PRO A 28 -12.98 6.09 39.13
N ALA A 29 -12.94 6.92 38.10
CA ALA A 29 -13.47 6.55 36.79
C ALA A 29 -12.80 5.25 36.39
N ALA A 30 -13.59 4.21 36.13
CA ALA A 30 -13.09 2.94 35.64
C ALA A 30 -12.30 3.26 34.34
N ALA A 31 -10.99 2.94 34.35
CA ALA A 31 -10.16 3.08 33.17
C ALA A 31 -10.86 2.35 32.00
N ALA A 32 -11.06 3.06 30.89
CA ALA A 32 -11.58 2.43 29.69
C ALA A 32 -10.71 1.19 29.38
N PRO A 33 -11.31 0.05 29.01
CA PRO A 33 -10.54 -1.14 28.69
C PRO A 33 -9.50 -0.76 27.63
N ALA A 34 -8.22 -1.06 27.91
CA ALA A 34 -7.13 -0.80 26.98
C ALA A 34 -7.49 -1.43 25.62
N ALA A 35 -7.40 -0.63 24.56
CA ALA A 35 -7.66 -1.13 23.22
C ALA A 35 -6.75 -2.35 22.96
N VAL A 36 -7.32 -3.48 22.55
CA VAL A 36 -6.56 -4.70 22.27
C VAL A 36 -5.58 -4.41 21.14
N SER A 37 -4.30 -4.66 21.37
CA SER A 37 -3.22 -4.49 20.41
C SER A 37 -3.52 -5.24 19.11
N TYR A 38 -3.19 -4.66 17.96
CA TYR A 38 -3.31 -5.34 16.67
C TYR A 38 -2.38 -6.55 16.59
N ILE A 39 -1.16 -6.44 17.11
CA ILE A 39 -0.21 -7.56 17.18
C ILE A 39 -0.75 -8.68 18.06
N ASP A 40 -1.37 -8.36 19.19
CA ASP A 40 -1.99 -9.37 20.05
C ASP A 40 -3.16 -10.08 19.34
N LYS A 41 -3.95 -9.36 18.53
CA LYS A 41 -4.99 -9.99 17.70
C LYS A 41 -4.41 -10.97 16.69
N ILE A 42 -3.31 -10.60 16.02
CA ILE A 42 -2.60 -11.49 15.08
C ILE A 42 -2.06 -12.72 15.81
N LYS A 43 -1.43 -12.53 16.96
CA LYS A 43 -0.90 -13.62 17.80
C LYS A 43 -2.01 -14.54 18.33
N ALA A 44 -3.12 -13.96 18.80
CA ALA A 44 -4.28 -14.74 19.28
C ALA A 44 -4.93 -15.57 18.17
N ARG A 45 -4.95 -15.07 16.93
CA ARG A 45 -5.42 -15.80 15.75
C ARG A 45 -4.38 -16.82 15.26
N ASP A 46 -3.14 -16.69 15.70
CA ASP A 46 -1.98 -17.50 15.28
C ASP A 46 -1.75 -17.49 13.77
N LYS A 47 -2.04 -16.36 13.12
CA LYS A 47 -1.93 -16.20 11.67
C LYS A 47 -1.79 -14.72 11.27
N LEU A 48 -0.85 -14.42 10.37
CA LEU A 48 -0.72 -13.12 9.70
C LEU A 48 -1.44 -13.17 8.35
N ILE A 49 -2.41 -12.28 8.10
CA ILE A 49 -3.16 -12.21 6.84
C ILE A 49 -2.57 -11.12 5.96
N VAL A 50 -2.05 -11.50 4.80
CA VAL A 50 -1.31 -10.61 3.90
C VAL A 50 -1.98 -10.56 2.52
N GLY A 51 -2.33 -9.36 2.09
CA GLY A 51 -2.80 -9.12 0.73
C GLY A 51 -1.63 -9.08 -0.25
N VAL A 52 -1.66 -9.94 -1.27
CA VAL A 52 -0.62 -10.09 -2.29
C VAL A 52 -1.22 -10.16 -3.69
N PHE A 53 -0.45 -9.80 -4.71
CA PHE A 53 -0.83 -10.08 -6.09
C PHE A 53 -0.69 -11.58 -6.41
N THR A 54 -1.45 -12.02 -7.42
CA THR A 54 -1.40 -13.39 -7.95
C THR A 54 -0.96 -13.46 -9.41
N ASP A 55 -0.75 -12.30 -10.03
CA ASP A 55 -0.50 -12.16 -11.47
C ASP A 55 0.58 -11.12 -11.81
N LYS A 56 1.44 -10.78 -10.85
CA LYS A 56 2.44 -9.72 -11.01
C LYS A 56 3.86 -10.21 -10.69
N PRO A 57 4.44 -11.14 -11.51
CA PRO A 57 5.85 -11.48 -11.36
C PRO A 57 6.74 -10.25 -11.60
N PRO A 58 7.89 -10.14 -10.91
CA PRO A 58 8.46 -11.07 -9.95
C PRO A 58 7.99 -10.87 -8.50
N PHE A 59 7.00 -9.99 -8.24
CA PHE A 59 6.61 -9.55 -6.89
C PHE A 59 5.67 -10.54 -6.18
N GLY A 60 4.49 -10.79 -6.75
CA GLY A 60 3.51 -11.73 -6.23
C GLY A 60 2.79 -12.41 -7.39
N PHE A 61 2.85 -13.73 -7.44
CA PHE A 61 2.18 -14.52 -8.45
C PHE A 61 1.89 -15.95 -7.95
N VAL A 62 1.06 -16.67 -8.68
CA VAL A 62 0.77 -18.07 -8.41
C VAL A 62 1.54 -18.91 -9.42
N ASP A 63 2.33 -19.87 -8.92
CA ASP A 63 3.08 -20.79 -9.77
C ASP A 63 2.18 -21.93 -10.34
N GLU A 64 2.74 -22.78 -11.20
CA GLU A 64 2.02 -23.89 -11.83
C GLU A 64 1.46 -24.91 -10.82
N ALA A 65 2.03 -24.96 -9.61
CA ALA A 65 1.55 -25.81 -8.52
C ALA A 65 0.47 -25.13 -7.64
N GLY A 66 0.03 -23.92 -8.02
CA GLY A 66 -0.97 -23.16 -7.28
C GLY A 66 -0.44 -22.48 -6.02
N ARG A 67 0.87 -22.33 -5.86
CA ARG A 67 1.50 -21.74 -4.68
C ARG A 67 1.74 -20.23 -4.91
N TYR A 68 1.52 -19.45 -3.88
CA TYR A 68 1.91 -18.04 -3.86
C TYR A 68 3.44 -17.93 -3.76
N VAL A 69 4.06 -17.28 -4.71
CA VAL A 69 5.51 -17.11 -4.84
C VAL A 69 5.87 -15.69 -5.25
N GLY A 70 7.11 -15.28 -5.01
CA GLY A 70 7.65 -14.00 -5.43
C GLY A 70 8.22 -13.17 -4.28
N PHE A 71 8.78 -12.04 -4.61
CA PHE A 71 9.47 -11.12 -3.69
C PHE A 71 8.59 -10.73 -2.49
N ASP A 72 7.36 -10.29 -2.74
CA ASP A 72 6.43 -9.83 -1.70
C ASP A 72 5.94 -10.99 -0.82
N THR A 73 5.70 -12.16 -1.41
CA THR A 73 5.21 -13.34 -0.66
C THR A 73 6.27 -13.88 0.29
N ASP A 74 7.54 -13.86 -0.10
CA ASP A 74 8.62 -14.34 0.77
C ASP A 74 8.92 -13.37 1.91
N ILE A 75 8.73 -12.05 1.69
CA ILE A 75 8.71 -11.08 2.80
C ILE A 75 7.56 -11.41 3.78
N GLY A 76 6.37 -11.72 3.27
CA GLY A 76 5.22 -12.10 4.11
C GLY A 76 5.47 -13.36 4.93
N ARG A 77 6.08 -14.39 4.35
CA ARG A 77 6.51 -15.60 5.08
C ARG A 77 7.53 -15.29 6.16
N ARG A 78 8.51 -14.45 5.84
CA ARG A 78 9.51 -14.03 6.80
C ARG A 78 8.88 -13.26 7.96
N PHE A 79 7.96 -12.36 7.72
CA PHE A 79 7.23 -11.65 8.77
C PHE A 79 6.42 -12.61 9.66
N ALA A 80 5.73 -13.60 9.08
CA ALA A 80 5.03 -14.61 9.86
C ALA A 80 5.97 -15.43 10.73
N LYS A 81 7.12 -15.84 10.19
CA LYS A 81 8.15 -16.55 10.94
C LYS A 81 8.64 -15.75 12.14
N ASP A 82 8.95 -14.47 11.96
CA ASP A 82 9.53 -13.64 13.01
C ASP A 82 8.49 -13.15 14.03
N LEU A 83 7.21 -13.01 13.64
CA LEU A 83 6.13 -12.62 14.52
C LEU A 83 5.50 -13.79 15.31
N LEU A 84 5.36 -14.96 14.64
CA LEU A 84 4.57 -16.10 15.09
C LEU A 84 5.38 -17.41 15.23
N GLY A 85 6.69 -17.36 14.92
CA GLY A 85 7.60 -18.49 15.03
C GLY A 85 7.57 -19.50 13.88
N ASP A 86 6.70 -19.34 12.88
CA ASP A 86 6.58 -20.26 11.75
C ASP A 86 6.18 -19.49 10.46
N GLU A 87 6.92 -19.70 9.38
CA GLU A 87 6.66 -19.08 8.07
C GLU A 87 5.34 -19.54 7.43
N ASN A 88 4.80 -20.69 7.85
CA ASN A 88 3.52 -21.21 7.38
C ASN A 88 2.32 -20.56 8.07
N LYS A 89 2.53 -19.78 9.13
CA LYS A 89 1.49 -18.99 9.81
C LYS A 89 1.14 -17.70 9.07
N VAL A 90 1.31 -17.69 7.76
CA VAL A 90 0.82 -16.64 6.87
C VAL A 90 -0.38 -17.13 6.07
N GLU A 91 -1.38 -16.28 5.89
CA GLU A 91 -2.48 -16.48 4.96
C GLU A 91 -2.39 -15.42 3.87
N PHE A 92 -2.21 -15.84 2.63
CA PHE A 92 -2.21 -14.93 1.50
C PHE A 92 -3.63 -14.74 0.97
N VAL A 93 -4.01 -13.48 0.81
CA VAL A 93 -5.28 -13.07 0.22
C VAL A 93 -4.98 -12.37 -1.10
N ALA A 94 -5.56 -12.88 -2.19
CA ALA A 94 -5.42 -12.27 -3.50
C ALA A 94 -6.03 -10.86 -3.52
N VAL A 95 -5.27 -9.88 -4.01
CA VAL A 95 -5.74 -8.50 -4.19
C VAL A 95 -5.48 -8.02 -5.61
N GLU A 96 -6.33 -7.12 -6.07
CA GLU A 96 -6.09 -6.30 -7.25
C GLU A 96 -5.66 -4.90 -6.82
N PRO A 97 -5.04 -4.08 -7.70
CA PRO A 97 -4.53 -2.77 -7.29
C PRO A 97 -5.59 -1.87 -6.64
N ALA A 98 -6.83 -1.88 -7.15
CA ALA A 98 -7.93 -1.08 -6.62
C ALA A 98 -8.48 -1.59 -5.27
N SER A 99 -8.32 -2.88 -4.96
CA SER A 99 -8.85 -3.49 -3.73
C SER A 99 -7.93 -3.41 -2.52
N ARG A 100 -6.66 -3.03 -2.68
CA ARG A 100 -5.65 -3.00 -1.60
C ARG A 100 -6.08 -2.15 -0.40
N ILE A 101 -6.46 -0.88 -0.65
CA ILE A 101 -6.93 0.04 0.40
C ILE A 101 -8.24 -0.42 1.04
N PRO A 102 -9.30 -0.78 0.29
CA PRO A 102 -10.54 -1.33 0.85
C PRO A 102 -10.32 -2.56 1.74
N PHE A 103 -9.38 -3.44 1.39
CA PHE A 103 -9.12 -4.66 2.18
C PHE A 103 -8.45 -4.35 3.53
N LEU A 104 -7.54 -3.35 3.58
CA LEU A 104 -6.99 -2.84 4.84
C LEU A 104 -8.08 -2.17 5.69
N GLN A 105 -8.90 -1.31 5.09
CA GLN A 105 -9.94 -0.58 5.80
C GLN A 105 -10.99 -1.49 6.44
N SER A 106 -11.33 -2.59 5.77
CA SER A 106 -12.31 -3.58 6.23
C SER A 106 -11.73 -4.69 7.12
N ASP A 107 -10.45 -4.61 7.49
CA ASP A 107 -9.73 -5.63 8.26
C ASP A 107 -9.74 -7.03 7.59
N LYS A 108 -9.91 -7.08 6.26
CA LYS A 108 -9.83 -8.32 5.49
C LYS A 108 -8.39 -8.83 5.40
N VAL A 109 -7.42 -7.94 5.51
CA VAL A 109 -5.99 -8.23 5.61
C VAL A 109 -5.36 -7.36 6.69
N ASP A 110 -4.30 -7.85 7.33
CA ASP A 110 -3.51 -7.08 8.30
C ASP A 110 -2.50 -6.17 7.61
N LEU A 111 -1.96 -6.64 6.47
CA LEU A 111 -0.85 -6.04 5.77
C LEU A 111 -1.04 -6.20 4.26
N ILE A 112 -0.68 -5.19 3.49
CA ILE A 112 -0.51 -5.27 2.03
C ILE A 112 0.97 -5.39 1.70
N LEU A 113 1.34 -6.46 1.02
CA LEU A 113 2.59 -6.70 0.32
C LEU A 113 2.25 -6.98 -1.15
N ALA A 114 1.92 -5.92 -1.88
CA ALA A 114 1.43 -6.00 -3.26
C ALA A 114 1.91 -4.79 -4.07
N ASN A 115 3.25 -4.62 -4.09
CA ASN A 115 3.93 -3.60 -4.88
C ASN A 115 3.22 -2.23 -4.82
N MET A 116 2.97 -1.73 -3.59
CA MET A 116 2.17 -0.53 -3.37
C MET A 116 3.03 0.72 -3.30
N THR A 117 2.99 1.52 -4.36
CA THR A 117 3.71 2.80 -4.45
C THR A 117 3.19 3.76 -3.39
N VAL A 118 4.11 4.38 -2.68
CA VAL A 118 3.82 5.44 -1.71
C VAL A 118 3.47 6.72 -2.46
N THR A 119 2.24 7.21 -2.29
CA THR A 119 1.80 8.51 -2.81
C THR A 119 1.13 9.34 -1.72
N PRO A 120 1.08 10.68 -1.85
CA PRO A 120 0.40 11.54 -0.88
C PRO A 120 -1.04 11.11 -0.64
N GLU A 121 -1.79 10.83 -1.70
CA GLU A 121 -3.20 10.44 -1.62
C GLU A 121 -3.39 9.11 -0.87
N ARG A 122 -2.51 8.13 -1.12
CA ARG A 122 -2.56 6.84 -0.43
C ARG A 122 -2.18 6.96 1.05
N LYS A 123 -1.25 7.86 1.40
CA LYS A 123 -0.88 8.14 2.81
C LYS A 123 -2.04 8.66 3.65
N GLU A 124 -3.02 9.30 3.04
CA GLU A 124 -4.24 9.72 3.74
C GLU A 124 -5.12 8.53 4.14
N ALA A 125 -5.11 7.47 3.36
CA ALA A 125 -5.99 6.31 3.51
C ALA A 125 -5.39 5.13 4.28
N VAL A 126 -4.05 5.00 4.31
CA VAL A 126 -3.31 3.90 4.95
C VAL A 126 -2.08 4.43 5.69
N GLU A 127 -1.50 3.59 6.58
CA GLU A 127 -0.15 3.80 7.08
C GLU A 127 0.84 3.01 6.23
N PHE A 128 1.81 3.69 5.64
CA PHE A 128 2.95 3.04 5.00
C PHE A 128 4.06 2.77 6.00
N THR A 129 4.72 1.65 5.84
CA THR A 129 5.97 1.33 6.52
C THR A 129 7.15 1.96 5.79
N ASN A 130 8.37 1.68 6.25
CA ASN A 130 9.57 1.97 5.49
C ASN A 130 9.53 1.22 4.15
N PRO A 131 10.09 1.80 3.07
CA PRO A 131 10.05 1.18 1.75
C PRO A 131 10.99 -0.03 1.64
N ASN A 132 10.64 -0.94 0.74
CA ASN A 132 11.45 -2.12 0.39
C ASN A 132 11.97 -2.08 -1.05
N LEU A 133 11.35 -1.31 -1.92
CA LEU A 133 11.69 -1.15 -3.33
C LEU A 133 11.51 0.29 -3.79
N LYS A 134 12.00 0.59 -5.01
CA LYS A 134 11.69 1.79 -5.77
C LYS A 134 11.40 1.44 -7.23
N VAL A 135 10.49 2.17 -7.83
CA VAL A 135 10.04 1.98 -9.20
C VAL A 135 9.83 3.31 -9.90
N ALA A 136 9.81 3.25 -11.22
CA ALA A 136 9.30 4.33 -12.07
C ALA A 136 8.15 3.78 -12.91
N VAL A 137 7.20 4.63 -13.27
CA VAL A 137 6.19 4.27 -14.28
C VAL A 137 6.78 4.50 -15.65
N GLN A 138 6.67 3.50 -16.53
CA GLN A 138 7.09 3.57 -17.93
C GLN A 138 6.01 2.96 -18.84
N ALA A 139 6.22 2.94 -20.14
CA ALA A 139 5.31 2.37 -21.11
C ALA A 139 5.97 1.21 -21.86
N LEU A 140 5.25 0.10 -22.01
CA LEU A 140 5.59 -1.06 -22.85
C LEU A 140 4.88 -0.92 -24.20
N VAL A 141 5.61 -1.10 -25.29
CA VAL A 141 5.10 -1.02 -26.65
C VAL A 141 5.61 -2.18 -27.50
N PRO A 142 4.91 -2.60 -28.57
CA PRO A 142 5.48 -3.52 -29.57
C PRO A 142 6.77 -2.95 -30.19
N ASN A 143 7.71 -3.80 -30.59
CA ASN A 143 8.98 -3.36 -31.20
C ASN A 143 8.80 -2.63 -32.52
N ASP A 144 7.79 -3.00 -33.30
CA ASP A 144 7.42 -2.37 -34.58
C ASP A 144 6.51 -1.13 -34.41
N SER A 145 6.16 -0.77 -33.17
CA SER A 145 5.37 0.42 -32.86
C SER A 145 6.08 1.70 -33.30
N THR A 146 5.32 2.62 -33.88
CA THR A 146 5.76 3.99 -34.16
C THR A 146 5.86 4.89 -32.94
N VAL A 147 5.35 4.45 -31.77
CA VAL A 147 5.47 5.14 -30.50
C VAL A 147 6.92 5.08 -30.03
N LYS A 148 7.57 6.24 -29.89
CA LYS A 148 8.97 6.37 -29.48
C LYS A 148 9.14 7.17 -28.19
N SER A 149 8.15 8.00 -27.87
CA SER A 149 8.14 8.90 -26.71
C SER A 149 6.80 8.83 -25.98
N LEU A 150 6.73 9.42 -24.81
CA LEU A 150 5.47 9.56 -24.07
C LEU A 150 4.49 10.50 -24.80
N ASP A 151 5.00 11.54 -25.47
CA ASP A 151 4.16 12.48 -26.23
C ASP A 151 3.38 11.79 -27.37
N ASP A 152 3.94 10.74 -27.96
CA ASP A 152 3.27 9.95 -28.98
C ASP A 152 2.00 9.26 -28.45
N LEU A 153 1.91 9.02 -27.14
CA LEU A 153 0.75 8.39 -26.51
C LEU A 153 -0.50 9.29 -26.51
N ALA A 154 -0.34 10.60 -26.66
CA ALA A 154 -1.46 11.56 -26.68
C ALA A 154 -2.51 11.24 -27.75
N THR A 155 -2.11 10.63 -28.87
CA THR A 155 -3.00 10.25 -29.98
C THR A 155 -3.28 8.75 -30.07
N ARG A 156 -2.86 7.99 -29.04
CA ARG A 156 -2.89 6.52 -29.01
C ARG A 156 -3.81 6.01 -27.91
N THR A 157 -4.10 4.72 -27.93
CA THR A 157 -4.81 4.05 -26.84
C THR A 157 -3.79 3.48 -25.86
N THR A 158 -3.71 4.04 -24.66
CA THR A 158 -2.84 3.54 -23.58
C THR A 158 -3.64 2.63 -22.65
N ILE A 159 -3.16 1.40 -22.49
CA ILE A 159 -3.71 0.44 -21.53
C ILE A 159 -3.15 0.76 -20.15
N VAL A 160 -3.99 0.69 -19.13
CA VAL A 160 -3.61 0.80 -17.71
C VAL A 160 -4.36 -0.24 -16.87
N THR A 161 -3.78 -0.62 -15.73
CA THR A 161 -4.51 -1.44 -14.75
C THR A 161 -5.12 -0.51 -13.70
N THR A 162 -6.42 -0.66 -13.46
CA THR A 162 -7.22 0.19 -12.55
C THR A 162 -6.60 0.27 -11.16
N GLY A 163 -6.46 1.48 -10.62
CA GLY A 163 -5.93 1.72 -9.27
C GLY A 163 -4.40 1.65 -9.16
N THR A 164 -3.66 1.48 -10.26
CA THR A 164 -2.21 1.62 -10.31
C THR A 164 -1.78 3.07 -10.32
N THR A 165 -0.50 3.32 -10.08
CA THR A 165 0.08 4.67 -10.17
C THR A 165 -0.02 5.22 -11.58
N ALA A 166 0.19 4.37 -12.59
CA ALA A 166 0.02 4.74 -14.01
C ALA A 166 -1.41 5.21 -14.33
N ASP A 167 -2.42 4.45 -13.89
CA ASP A 167 -3.83 4.83 -14.07
C ASP A 167 -4.16 6.17 -13.42
N ILE A 168 -3.79 6.34 -12.15
CA ILE A 168 -4.08 7.55 -11.38
C ILE A 168 -3.35 8.75 -12.00
N TRP A 169 -2.07 8.60 -12.32
CA TRP A 169 -1.24 9.67 -12.87
C TRP A 169 -1.74 10.13 -14.25
N LEU A 170 -1.98 9.19 -15.16
CA LEU A 170 -2.46 9.50 -16.51
C LEU A 170 -3.86 10.11 -16.49
N THR A 171 -4.77 9.57 -15.68
CA THR A 171 -6.12 10.12 -15.55
C THR A 171 -6.11 11.56 -15.04
N LYS A 172 -5.16 11.90 -14.13
CA LYS A 172 -5.06 13.23 -13.53
C LYS A 172 -4.36 14.23 -14.45
N ASN A 173 -3.25 13.83 -15.08
CA ASN A 173 -2.38 14.74 -15.82
C ASN A 173 -2.68 14.79 -17.32
N HIS A 174 -3.33 13.76 -17.87
CA HIS A 174 -3.71 13.65 -19.28
C HIS A 174 -5.17 13.16 -19.41
N PRO A 175 -6.16 13.94 -18.91
CA PRO A 175 -7.57 13.51 -18.89
C PRO A 175 -8.19 13.33 -20.26
N ASP A 176 -7.59 13.90 -21.30
CA ASP A 176 -7.96 13.83 -22.72
C ASP A 176 -7.34 12.62 -23.45
N TRP A 177 -6.37 11.92 -22.83
CA TRP A 177 -5.80 10.72 -23.43
C TRP A 177 -6.77 9.54 -23.39
N LYS A 178 -6.72 8.71 -24.40
CA LYS A 178 -7.56 7.53 -24.50
C LYS A 178 -6.98 6.40 -23.65
N LEU A 179 -7.56 6.17 -22.46
CA LEU A 179 -7.17 5.09 -21.57
C LEU A 179 -8.11 3.89 -21.70
N LEU A 180 -7.54 2.70 -21.87
CA LEU A 180 -8.25 1.42 -21.80
C LEU A 180 -7.86 0.73 -20.49
N LYS A 181 -8.84 0.57 -19.58
CA LYS A 181 -8.61 0.13 -18.20
C LYS A 181 -9.05 -1.32 -18.00
N PHE A 182 -8.22 -2.10 -17.30
CA PHE A 182 -8.50 -3.47 -16.88
C PHE A 182 -8.25 -3.62 -15.38
N GLU A 183 -8.85 -4.62 -14.76
CA GLU A 183 -8.69 -4.84 -13.31
C GLU A 183 -7.37 -5.57 -12.98
N LYS A 184 -6.88 -6.44 -13.89
CA LYS A 184 -5.72 -7.30 -13.69
C LYS A 184 -4.55 -6.94 -14.61
N ASN A 185 -3.32 -7.18 -14.14
CA ASN A 185 -2.12 -7.01 -14.99
C ASN A 185 -2.12 -7.99 -16.17
N THR A 186 -2.51 -9.24 -15.96
CA THR A 186 -2.62 -10.24 -17.03
C THR A 186 -3.60 -9.82 -18.11
N GLU A 187 -4.75 -9.25 -17.76
CA GLU A 187 -5.74 -8.74 -18.71
C GLU A 187 -5.19 -7.56 -19.53
N SER A 188 -4.46 -6.64 -18.85
CA SER A 188 -3.80 -5.50 -19.50
C SER A 188 -2.76 -5.97 -20.51
N LEU A 189 -1.90 -6.92 -20.16
CA LEU A 189 -0.87 -7.48 -21.02
C LEU A 189 -1.47 -8.27 -22.19
N GLN A 190 -2.53 -9.05 -21.96
CA GLN A 190 -3.26 -9.76 -23.01
C GLN A 190 -3.93 -8.79 -23.98
N ALA A 191 -4.48 -7.68 -23.47
CA ALA A 191 -5.08 -6.65 -24.31
C ALA A 191 -4.04 -5.97 -25.21
N LEU A 192 -2.83 -5.69 -24.69
CA LEU A 192 -1.72 -5.19 -25.49
C LEU A 192 -1.32 -6.20 -26.58
N SER A 193 -1.14 -7.47 -26.20
CA SER A 193 -0.77 -8.54 -27.16
C SER A 193 -1.82 -8.78 -28.22
N ALA A 194 -3.09 -8.53 -27.92
CA ALA A 194 -4.21 -8.61 -28.86
C ALA A 194 -4.40 -7.33 -29.72
N GLY A 195 -3.50 -6.34 -29.60
CA GLY A 195 -3.57 -5.08 -30.35
C GLY A 195 -4.74 -4.18 -29.95
N ARG A 196 -5.31 -4.34 -28.75
CA ARG A 196 -6.43 -3.51 -28.25
C ARG A 196 -6.00 -2.13 -27.78
N GLY A 197 -4.71 -1.91 -27.60
CA GLY A 197 -4.06 -0.65 -27.29
C GLY A 197 -2.66 -0.61 -27.88
N ASP A 198 -2.10 0.59 -27.93
CA ASP A 198 -0.81 0.86 -28.55
C ASP A 198 0.35 0.75 -27.53
N ALA A 199 0.05 0.92 -26.24
CA ALA A 199 1.01 0.86 -25.13
C ALA A 199 0.33 0.36 -23.85
N TYR A 200 1.13 -0.21 -22.92
CA TYR A 200 0.72 -0.50 -21.55
C TYR A 200 1.60 0.26 -20.57
N ALA A 201 1.01 1.14 -19.75
CA ALA A 201 1.72 1.91 -18.74
C ALA A 201 1.64 1.21 -17.38
N GLN A 202 2.80 0.96 -16.76
CA GLN A 202 2.93 0.25 -15.47
C GLN A 202 4.31 0.53 -14.85
N ASP A 203 4.54 0.03 -13.64
CA ASP A 203 5.84 0.03 -12.97
C ASP A 203 6.89 -0.70 -13.84
N ASN A 204 8.03 -0.07 -14.03
CA ASN A 204 9.08 -0.51 -14.95
C ASN A 204 9.59 -1.94 -14.69
N LEU A 205 9.71 -2.36 -13.42
CA LEU A 205 10.19 -3.71 -13.10
C LEU A 205 9.24 -4.80 -13.62
N VAL A 206 7.94 -4.55 -13.63
CA VAL A 206 6.94 -5.44 -14.23
C VAL A 206 7.09 -5.50 -15.74
N LEU A 207 7.28 -4.32 -16.36
CA LEU A 207 7.43 -4.21 -17.81
C LEU A 207 8.72 -4.88 -18.29
N PHE A 208 9.83 -4.71 -17.59
CA PHE A 208 11.10 -5.37 -17.90
C PHE A 208 11.00 -6.88 -17.80
N SER A 209 10.40 -7.39 -16.71
CA SER A 209 10.17 -8.82 -16.53
C SER A 209 9.35 -9.41 -17.69
N TRP A 210 8.30 -8.72 -18.08
CA TRP A 210 7.43 -9.19 -19.16
C TRP A 210 8.10 -9.09 -20.54
N ALA A 211 8.77 -7.97 -20.84
CA ALA A 211 9.46 -7.75 -22.11
C ALA A 211 10.58 -8.78 -22.35
N LYS A 212 11.29 -9.17 -21.29
CA LYS A 212 12.34 -10.19 -21.36
C LYS A 212 11.80 -11.56 -21.79
N GLN A 213 10.60 -11.91 -21.36
CA GLN A 213 9.92 -13.14 -21.72
C GLN A 213 9.17 -13.03 -23.05
N ASN A 214 8.96 -11.80 -23.55
CA ASN A 214 8.24 -11.50 -24.77
C ASN A 214 9.06 -10.55 -25.68
N PRO A 215 10.05 -11.07 -26.42
CA PRO A 215 11.03 -10.26 -27.15
C PRO A 215 10.44 -9.41 -28.30
N GLY A 216 9.14 -9.54 -28.57
CA GLY A 216 8.40 -8.68 -29.49
C GLY A 216 8.05 -7.29 -28.95
N TYR A 217 8.45 -6.99 -27.71
CA TYR A 217 8.11 -5.74 -27.02
C TYR A 217 9.33 -5.06 -26.44
N ARG A 218 9.22 -3.74 -26.24
CA ARG A 218 10.23 -2.91 -25.59
C ARG A 218 9.58 -1.93 -24.63
N VAL A 219 10.34 -1.55 -23.60
CA VAL A 219 9.95 -0.50 -22.65
C VAL A 219 10.53 0.83 -23.15
N LEU A 220 9.72 1.89 -23.16
CA LEU A 220 10.21 3.24 -23.46
C LEU A 220 11.13 3.70 -22.34
N GLU A 221 12.20 4.44 -22.69
CA GLU A 221 13.17 4.95 -21.69
C GLU A 221 12.57 6.05 -20.81
N GLU A 222 11.64 6.83 -21.34
CA GLU A 222 11.01 7.93 -20.62
C GLU A 222 10.10 7.43 -19.49
N LYS A 223 10.10 8.20 -18.38
CA LYS A 223 9.32 7.90 -17.18
C LYS A 223 8.10 8.81 -17.08
N LEU A 224 6.97 8.25 -16.69
CA LEU A 224 5.74 8.99 -16.34
C LEU A 224 5.85 9.45 -14.87
N GLY A 225 6.34 10.69 -14.66
CA GLY A 225 6.62 11.24 -13.34
C GLY A 225 7.95 10.75 -12.74
N ASP A 226 8.12 11.00 -11.45
CA ASP A 226 9.35 10.68 -10.72
C ASP A 226 9.39 9.22 -10.26
N GLU A 227 10.60 8.74 -9.92
CA GLU A 227 10.74 7.48 -9.19
C GLU A 227 10.07 7.59 -7.82
N ALA A 228 9.42 6.52 -7.41
CA ALA A 228 8.71 6.47 -6.16
C ALA A 228 9.00 5.18 -5.38
N PRO A 229 9.02 5.25 -4.03
CA PRO A 229 9.21 4.08 -3.21
C PRO A 229 7.97 3.19 -3.19
N ILE A 230 8.21 1.89 -3.13
CA ILE A 230 7.22 0.87 -2.80
C ILE A 230 7.40 0.53 -1.32
N ALA A 231 6.31 0.44 -0.58
CA ALA A 231 6.34 0.07 0.82
C ALA A 231 5.16 -0.86 1.19
N PRO A 232 5.35 -1.76 2.15
CA PRO A 232 4.24 -2.43 2.81
C PRO A 232 3.28 -1.41 3.42
N ALA A 233 1.99 -1.73 3.47
CA ALA A 233 0.98 -0.84 4.03
C ALA A 233 0.08 -1.57 5.01
N VAL A 234 -0.32 -0.87 6.08
CA VAL A 234 -1.25 -1.33 7.09
C VAL A 234 -2.45 -0.38 7.17
N LYS A 235 -3.52 -0.81 7.83
CA LYS A 235 -4.70 0.02 8.08
C LYS A 235 -4.31 1.36 8.69
N LYS A 236 -4.96 2.43 8.27
CA LYS A 236 -4.76 3.77 8.82
C LYS A 236 -4.95 3.77 10.33
N GLY A 237 -3.96 4.35 11.05
CA GLY A 237 -3.92 4.38 12.51
C GLY A 237 -3.37 3.10 13.17
N ASN A 238 -3.03 2.03 12.42
CA ASN A 238 -2.36 0.85 12.96
C ASN A 238 -0.84 1.09 13.09
N ILE A 239 -0.49 2.03 13.97
CA ILE A 239 0.89 2.45 14.21
C ILE A 239 1.74 1.31 14.78
N GLU A 240 1.14 0.49 15.63
CA GLU A 240 1.83 -0.64 16.28
C GLU A 240 2.38 -1.64 15.25
N LEU A 241 1.55 -2.11 14.33
CA LEU A 241 1.99 -3.05 13.28
C LEU A 241 2.95 -2.38 12.29
N ARG A 242 2.71 -1.10 11.93
CA ARG A 242 3.64 -0.32 11.10
C ARG A 242 5.03 -0.28 11.72
N ASP A 243 5.12 0.05 13.00
CA ASP A 243 6.40 0.21 13.69
C ASP A 243 7.10 -1.15 13.89
N TRP A 244 6.33 -2.22 14.13
CA TRP A 244 6.87 -3.57 14.13
C TRP A 244 7.47 -3.95 12.77
N VAL A 245 6.76 -3.69 11.66
CA VAL A 245 7.27 -3.96 10.31
C VAL A 245 8.53 -3.13 10.01
N ASN A 246 8.57 -1.86 10.45
CA ASN A 246 9.75 -1.02 10.28
C ASN A 246 10.98 -1.57 11.03
N ALA A 247 10.79 -2.01 12.26
CA ALA A 247 11.86 -2.63 13.05
C ALA A 247 12.33 -3.95 12.40
N GLU A 248 11.39 -4.73 11.89
CA GLU A 248 11.70 -5.99 11.21
C GLU A 248 12.46 -5.74 9.89
N LEU A 249 12.04 -4.78 9.05
CA LEU A 249 12.77 -4.41 7.84
C LEU A 249 14.21 -3.97 8.16
N ALA A 250 14.42 -3.21 9.24
CA ALA A 250 15.76 -2.79 9.66
C ALA A 250 16.63 -4.00 10.03
N LYS A 251 16.10 -4.95 10.80
CA LYS A 251 16.77 -6.21 11.16
C LYS A 251 17.10 -7.05 9.92
N LEU A 252 16.14 -7.18 9.00
CA LEU A 252 16.32 -7.89 7.72
C LEU A 252 17.40 -7.25 6.85
N GLY A 253 17.58 -5.93 6.95
CA GLY A 253 18.68 -5.20 6.29
C GLY A 253 20.06 -5.63 6.77
N GLU A 254 20.24 -5.97 8.06
CA GLU A 254 21.49 -6.52 8.59
C GLU A 254 21.81 -7.88 8.00
N GLU A 255 20.77 -8.67 7.68
CA GLU A 255 20.88 -9.98 7.04
C GLU A 255 21.02 -9.91 5.51
N LYS A 256 20.89 -8.71 4.91
CA LYS A 256 20.80 -8.49 3.46
C LYS A 256 19.67 -9.33 2.83
N PHE A 257 18.53 -9.36 3.49
CA PHE A 257 17.43 -10.24 3.12
C PHE A 257 16.76 -9.79 1.81
N LEU A 258 16.53 -8.49 1.62
CA LEU A 258 15.96 -7.97 0.38
C LEU A 258 16.92 -8.18 -0.80
N LEU A 259 18.24 -8.08 -0.58
CA LEU A 259 19.24 -8.40 -1.61
C LEU A 259 19.17 -9.87 -2.03
N LYS A 260 18.99 -10.81 -1.10
CA LYS A 260 18.80 -12.24 -1.42
C LYS A 260 17.54 -12.45 -2.26
N LEU A 261 16.44 -11.79 -1.92
CA LEU A 261 15.20 -11.87 -2.71
C LEU A 261 15.34 -11.20 -4.09
N TYR A 262 16.09 -10.09 -4.16
CA TYR A 262 16.42 -9.46 -5.44
C TYR A 262 17.19 -10.44 -6.34
N ASP A 263 18.21 -11.11 -5.82
CA ASP A 263 19.00 -12.09 -6.58
C ASP A 263 18.15 -13.28 -7.05
N GLN A 264 17.19 -13.69 -6.21
CA GLN A 264 16.33 -14.85 -6.51
C GLN A 264 15.24 -14.50 -7.55
N TYR A 265 14.62 -13.35 -7.47
CA TYR A 265 13.41 -13.03 -8.22
C TYR A 265 13.59 -11.93 -9.27
N VAL A 266 14.39 -10.90 -8.97
CA VAL A 266 14.39 -9.64 -9.73
C VAL A 266 15.58 -9.52 -10.67
N ARG A 267 16.79 -9.90 -10.22
CA ARG A 267 18.03 -9.73 -10.99
C ARG A 267 17.93 -10.30 -12.40
N LYS A 268 17.40 -11.50 -12.54
CA LYS A 268 17.25 -12.20 -13.82
C LYS A 268 16.32 -11.49 -14.82
N GLU A 269 15.49 -10.58 -14.34
CA GLU A 269 14.52 -9.84 -15.16
C GLU A 269 15.07 -8.50 -15.66
N LEU A 270 16.22 -8.08 -15.15
CA LEU A 270 16.88 -6.81 -15.46
C LEU A 270 18.12 -6.99 -16.32
N SER A 271 18.75 -5.90 -16.75
CA SER A 271 20.03 -5.91 -17.40
C SER A 271 21.15 -6.22 -16.38
N ASP A 272 22.25 -6.86 -16.84
CA ASP A 272 23.32 -7.33 -15.98
C ASP A 272 24.07 -6.20 -15.24
N ASP A 273 24.03 -4.98 -15.77
CA ASP A 273 24.62 -3.77 -15.19
C ASP A 273 23.72 -3.08 -14.16
N THR A 274 22.49 -3.55 -13.98
CA THR A 274 21.56 -2.97 -12.99
C THR A 274 22.04 -3.25 -11.57
N LYS A 275 22.36 -2.17 -10.85
CA LYS A 275 22.80 -2.27 -9.46
C LYS A 275 21.62 -2.56 -8.54
N PRO A 276 21.71 -3.51 -7.58
CA PRO A 276 20.61 -3.81 -6.65
C PRO A 276 20.07 -2.58 -5.91
N GLU A 277 20.95 -1.68 -5.48
CA GLU A 277 20.59 -0.45 -4.76
C GLU A 277 19.81 0.57 -5.62
N SER A 278 19.76 0.40 -6.93
CA SER A 278 18.85 1.17 -7.79
C SER A 278 17.41 0.64 -7.78
N VAL A 279 17.17 -0.50 -7.17
CA VAL A 279 15.88 -1.20 -7.16
C VAL A 279 15.38 -1.46 -5.74
N ILE A 280 16.23 -2.07 -4.88
CA ILE A 280 15.86 -2.40 -3.50
C ILE A 280 16.23 -1.29 -2.53
N VAL A 281 15.45 -1.18 -1.44
CA VAL A 281 15.73 -0.31 -0.30
C VAL A 281 16.03 -1.18 0.91
N GLU A 282 17.27 -1.70 0.95
CA GLU A 282 17.70 -2.62 1.99
C GLU A 282 17.57 -1.98 3.39
N GLY A 283 16.96 -2.73 4.32
CA GLY A 283 16.70 -2.27 5.68
C GLY A 283 15.69 -1.10 5.80
N GLY A 284 14.96 -0.79 4.74
CA GLY A 284 13.96 0.28 4.74
C GLY A 284 14.56 1.69 4.81
N LYS A 285 15.84 1.85 4.48
CA LYS A 285 16.56 3.15 4.57
C LYS A 285 16.43 3.93 3.27
N TRP A 286 15.34 4.66 3.13
CA TRP A 286 15.10 5.55 1.99
C TRP A 286 15.74 6.92 2.21
N GLN A 287 16.51 7.40 1.25
CA GLN A 287 17.12 8.73 1.19
C GLN A 287 16.61 9.44 -0.07
N GLY A 288 15.31 9.62 -0.19
CA GLY A 288 14.68 10.31 -1.29
C GLY A 288 14.20 11.68 -0.92
#